data_53ae37245157a9b02ad5fa9b6713c2a4
#
_entry.id   53ae37245157a9b02ad5fa9b6713c2a4
#
_cell.length_a   1.000
_cell.length_b   1.000
_cell.length_c   1.000
_cell.angle_alpha   90.00
_cell.angle_beta   90.00
_cell.angle_gamma   90.00
#
_symmetry.space_group_name_H-M   'P 1'
#
loop_
_entity.id
_entity.type
_entity.pdbx_description
1 polymer ?
#
loop_
_entity_poly.entity_id
_entity_poly.type
_entity_poly.pdbx_seq_one_letter_code
_entity_poly.pdbx_strand_id
1 'polypeptide(L)'
;RYASDADGCRQLLEAIATLPAVQVCVEATGGYERALVAALRERAVVVSIVNPRQIRDFARAAGQLAKTDAIDARMIARYGAAMRPAASETLGENQEKLRALRTRRQQVSEALVQEKNRLSTSIDRDARQSIEEAVEFYRRQLQSLDEQLAQLMQADPAFRKKLDLLVSVPGVGPTTAAALTAELPELGRLNRRQAARLVGLAPINRDSGTLRGKRMIGGGRATVRKGLYMATLVAAKHNPVIR
;
A
#
# COMPACT_ATOMS: atom_id res chain seq x y z
N ARG A 1 24.08 1.46 15.48
CA ARG A 1 23.67 0.85 14.21
C ARG A 1 23.51 -0.64 14.44
N TYR A 2 22.40 -1.22 13.98
CA TYR A 2 22.07 -2.64 14.11
C TYR A 2 22.03 -3.27 12.71
N ALA A 3 22.36 -4.54 12.59
CA ALA A 3 22.25 -5.29 11.36
C ALA A 3 20.76 -5.49 10.98
N SER A 4 20.49 -5.68 9.68
CA SER A 4 19.12 -5.91 9.20
C SER A 4 18.82 -7.42 9.15
N ASP A 5 19.05 -8.09 10.27
CA ASP A 5 18.83 -9.53 10.49
C ASP A 5 18.19 -9.77 11.88
N ALA A 6 17.99 -11.03 12.24
CA ALA A 6 17.37 -11.41 13.50
C ALA A 6 18.18 -10.96 14.72
N ASP A 7 19.51 -11.02 14.62
CA ASP A 7 20.40 -10.62 15.73
C ASP A 7 20.40 -9.11 15.93
N GLY A 8 20.48 -8.32 14.87
CA GLY A 8 20.40 -6.87 14.97
C GLY A 8 19.03 -6.39 15.47
N CYS A 9 17.96 -7.10 15.07
CA CYS A 9 16.62 -6.85 15.61
C CYS A 9 16.56 -7.11 17.11
N ARG A 10 17.11 -8.22 17.59
CA ARG A 10 17.18 -8.58 19.02
C ARG A 10 17.95 -7.51 19.83
N GLN A 11 19.14 -7.13 19.36
CA GLN A 11 19.96 -6.07 20.00
C GLN A 11 19.22 -4.73 20.07
N LEU A 12 18.49 -4.36 19.03
CA LEU A 12 17.67 -3.15 19.03
C LEU A 12 16.55 -3.24 20.08
N LEU A 13 15.86 -4.37 20.16
CA LEU A 13 14.80 -4.59 21.15
C LEU A 13 15.33 -4.55 22.59
N GLU A 14 16.51 -5.11 22.85
CA GLU A 14 17.18 -5.03 24.15
C GLU A 14 17.52 -3.58 24.52
N ALA A 15 18.07 -2.82 23.56
CA ALA A 15 18.38 -1.41 23.77
C ALA A 15 17.12 -0.55 24.04
N ILE A 16 16.02 -0.84 23.35
CA ILE A 16 14.74 -0.14 23.55
C ILE A 16 14.14 -0.47 24.92
N ALA A 17 14.27 -1.71 25.40
CA ALA A 17 13.71 -2.16 26.67
C ALA A 17 14.30 -1.40 27.88
N THR A 18 15.47 -0.78 27.75
CA THR A 18 16.08 0.03 28.81
C THR A 18 15.47 1.43 28.93
N LEU A 19 14.63 1.86 27.98
CA LEU A 19 14.07 3.20 27.93
C LEU A 19 12.67 3.25 28.56
N PRO A 20 12.33 4.29 29.33
CA PRO A 20 11.10 4.33 30.14
C PRO A 20 9.81 4.44 29.31
N ALA A 21 9.88 5.08 28.16
CA ALA A 21 8.77 5.20 27.23
C ALA A 21 9.31 5.46 25.81
N VAL A 22 8.95 4.59 24.88
CA VAL A 22 9.46 4.67 23.49
C VAL A 22 8.33 4.54 22.49
N GLN A 23 8.32 5.44 21.54
CA GLN A 23 7.61 5.29 20.29
C GLN A 23 8.65 5.15 19.17
N VAL A 24 8.55 4.07 18.42
CA VAL A 24 9.47 3.81 17.30
C VAL A 24 8.80 4.25 16.01
N CYS A 25 9.45 5.17 15.29
CA CYS A 25 9.04 5.55 13.95
C CYS A 25 9.84 4.74 12.92
N VAL A 26 9.13 4.08 12.01
CA VAL A 26 9.72 3.27 10.94
C VAL A 26 9.22 3.79 9.60
N GLU A 27 10.12 3.97 8.64
CA GLU A 27 9.76 4.34 7.28
C GLU A 27 9.17 3.13 6.53
N ALA A 28 8.08 3.34 5.79
CA ALA A 28 7.50 2.32 4.93
C ALA A 28 8.41 2.08 3.71
N THR A 29 9.17 0.98 3.71
CA THR A 29 10.20 0.65 2.72
C THR A 29 9.82 -0.52 1.81
N GLY A 30 8.52 -0.64 1.47
CA GLY A 30 8.03 -1.68 0.55
C GLY A 30 7.94 -3.07 1.17
N GLY A 31 8.00 -3.19 2.49
CA GLY A 31 7.84 -4.44 3.24
C GLY A 31 9.07 -4.88 4.03
N TYR A 32 10.23 -4.26 3.80
CA TYR A 32 11.44 -4.55 4.59
C TYR A 32 11.27 -4.19 6.08
N GLU A 33 10.40 -3.24 6.38
CA GLU A 33 10.06 -2.81 7.74
C GLU A 33 9.23 -3.85 8.51
N ARG A 34 8.57 -4.80 7.85
CA ARG A 34 7.53 -5.65 8.45
C ARG A 34 8.05 -6.55 9.58
N ALA A 35 9.20 -7.20 9.39
CA ALA A 35 9.79 -8.07 10.39
C ALA A 35 10.13 -7.30 11.66
N LEU A 36 10.74 -6.12 11.53
CA LEU A 36 11.04 -5.25 12.66
C LEU A 36 9.77 -4.76 13.35
N VAL A 37 8.75 -4.34 12.59
CA VAL A 37 7.47 -3.87 13.13
C VAL A 37 6.76 -4.98 13.90
N ALA A 38 6.77 -6.22 13.40
CA ALA A 38 6.20 -7.37 14.10
C ALA A 38 6.91 -7.61 15.45
N ALA A 39 8.24 -7.68 15.43
CA ALA A 39 9.04 -7.91 16.64
C ALA A 39 8.89 -6.79 17.70
N LEU A 40 8.76 -5.53 17.27
CA LEU A 40 8.46 -4.40 18.17
C LEU A 40 7.08 -4.52 18.81
N ARG A 41 6.07 -4.92 18.03
CA ARG A 41 4.69 -5.11 18.52
C ARG A 41 4.55 -6.28 19.49
N GLU A 42 5.26 -7.37 19.26
CA GLU A 42 5.35 -8.50 20.21
C GLU A 42 5.85 -8.07 21.59
N ARG A 43 6.68 -7.03 21.65
CA ARG A 43 7.18 -6.39 22.90
C ARG A 43 6.30 -5.21 23.36
N ALA A 44 5.09 -5.05 22.82
CA ALA A 44 4.16 -3.96 23.11
C ALA A 44 4.76 -2.55 22.91
N VAL A 45 5.78 -2.41 22.04
CA VAL A 45 6.36 -1.12 21.68
C VAL A 45 5.40 -0.38 20.73
N VAL A 46 5.16 0.89 21.02
CA VAL A 46 4.34 1.75 20.15
C VAL A 46 5.09 2.04 18.86
N VAL A 47 4.51 1.67 17.72
CA VAL A 47 5.14 1.84 16.41
C VAL A 47 4.30 2.75 15.52
N SER A 48 4.97 3.71 14.88
CA SER A 48 4.40 4.55 13.82
C SER A 48 5.12 4.30 12.50
N ILE A 49 4.40 3.75 11.53
CA ILE A 49 4.89 3.57 10.16
C ILE A 49 4.63 4.87 9.40
N VAL A 50 5.71 5.52 8.97
CA VAL A 50 5.66 6.85 8.36
C VAL A 50 5.93 6.79 6.86
N ASN A 51 5.35 7.75 6.14
CA ASN A 51 5.50 7.81 4.68
C ASN A 51 6.89 8.36 4.29
N PRO A 52 7.66 7.67 3.44
CA PRO A 52 8.97 8.10 2.95
C PRO A 52 8.99 9.52 2.39
N ARG A 53 7.94 9.91 1.70
CA ARG A 53 7.83 11.25 1.14
C ARG A 53 7.75 12.32 2.23
N GLN A 54 7.00 12.07 3.31
CA GLN A 54 6.91 13.01 4.44
C GLN A 54 8.26 13.18 5.13
N ILE A 55 9.00 12.09 5.32
CA ILE A 55 10.36 12.15 5.88
C ILE A 55 11.29 12.94 4.97
N ARG A 56 11.21 12.71 3.66
CA ARG A 56 12.05 13.43 2.68
C ARG A 56 11.74 14.93 2.63
N ASP A 57 10.46 15.27 2.65
CA ASP A 57 10.02 16.67 2.64
C ASP A 57 10.40 17.37 3.96
N PHE A 58 10.30 16.68 5.10
CA PHE A 58 10.76 17.17 6.41
C PHE A 58 12.29 17.38 6.45
N ALA A 59 13.07 16.44 5.91
CA ALA A 59 14.52 16.56 5.83
C ALA A 59 14.93 17.79 5.01
N ARG A 60 14.27 18.01 3.85
CA ARG A 60 14.50 19.22 3.03
C ARG A 60 14.16 20.51 3.77
N ALA A 61 13.02 20.54 4.46
CA ALA A 61 12.61 21.70 5.27
C ALA A 61 13.59 21.98 6.41
N ALA A 62 14.23 20.93 6.94
CA ALA A 62 15.29 21.04 7.97
C ALA A 62 16.69 21.34 7.38
N GLY A 63 16.81 21.64 6.09
CA GLY A 63 18.08 21.93 5.41
C GLY A 63 18.96 20.70 5.13
N GLN A 64 18.43 19.48 5.36
CA GLN A 64 19.19 18.24 5.15
C GLN A 64 18.97 17.72 3.73
N LEU A 65 19.93 17.95 2.84
CA LEU A 65 19.87 17.53 1.43
C LEU A 65 20.57 16.18 1.19
N ALA A 66 21.64 15.90 1.94
CA ALA A 66 22.36 14.63 1.85
C ALA A 66 21.48 13.46 2.32
N LYS A 67 21.74 12.28 1.75
CA LYS A 67 21.03 11.05 2.08
C LYS A 67 22.04 9.95 2.39
N THR A 68 22.00 9.45 3.62
CA THR A 68 22.67 8.23 4.08
C THR A 68 21.77 7.57 5.12
N ASP A 69 21.91 6.28 5.35
CA ASP A 69 21.11 5.54 6.33
C ASP A 69 21.16 6.19 7.74
N ALA A 70 22.34 6.68 8.15
CA ALA A 70 22.49 7.35 9.45
C ALA A 70 21.76 8.69 9.51
N ILE A 71 21.75 9.44 8.42
CA ILE A 71 21.02 10.70 8.30
C ILE A 71 19.52 10.41 8.26
N ASP A 72 19.10 9.43 7.47
CA ASP A 72 17.70 9.07 7.34
C ASP A 72 17.13 8.60 8.70
N ALA A 73 17.82 7.73 9.44
CA ALA A 73 17.43 7.33 10.78
C ALA A 73 17.26 8.52 11.74
N ARG A 74 18.20 9.47 11.69
CA ARG A 74 18.14 10.71 12.50
C ARG A 74 16.96 11.60 12.10
N MET A 75 16.69 11.71 10.79
CA MET A 75 15.56 12.50 10.30
C MET A 75 14.23 11.86 10.65
N ILE A 76 14.12 10.53 10.60
CA ILE A 76 12.93 9.79 11.06
C ILE A 76 12.69 10.04 12.55
N ALA A 77 13.71 9.97 13.39
CA ALA A 77 13.60 10.24 14.82
C ALA A 77 13.18 11.70 15.10
N ARG A 78 13.79 12.68 14.43
CA ARG A 78 13.42 14.11 14.53
C ARG A 78 11.99 14.36 14.06
N TYR A 79 11.57 13.73 12.96
CA TYR A 79 10.20 13.76 12.47
C TYR A 79 9.23 13.21 13.51
N GLY A 80 9.54 12.06 14.10
CA GLY A 80 8.74 11.45 15.15
C GLY A 80 8.54 12.38 16.36
N ALA A 81 9.62 13.03 16.83
CA ALA A 81 9.58 13.97 17.94
C ALA A 81 8.78 15.24 17.61
N ALA A 82 8.95 15.80 16.41
CA ALA A 82 8.31 17.05 16.00
C ALA A 82 6.83 16.86 15.63
N MET A 83 6.52 15.82 14.84
CA MET A 83 5.19 15.61 14.25
C MET A 83 4.30 14.69 15.09
N ARG A 84 4.86 13.92 16.01
CA ARG A 84 4.16 12.98 16.89
C ARG A 84 3.12 12.13 16.14
N PRO A 85 3.55 11.36 15.12
CA PRO A 85 2.60 10.60 14.31
C PRO A 85 1.86 9.59 15.18
N ALA A 86 0.57 9.41 14.91
CA ALA A 86 -0.24 8.42 15.63
C ALA A 86 0.37 7.01 15.47
N ALA A 87 0.17 6.17 16.48
CA ALA A 87 0.51 4.74 16.39
C ALA A 87 -0.21 4.11 15.19
N SER A 88 0.52 3.33 14.42
CA SER A 88 -0.06 2.58 13.30
C SER A 88 -0.87 1.40 13.80
N GLU A 89 -2.10 1.27 13.35
CA GLU A 89 -2.98 0.16 13.72
C GLU A 89 -2.30 -1.19 13.41
N THR A 90 -2.46 -2.14 14.31
CA THR A 90 -2.08 -3.53 14.05
C THR A 90 -3.17 -4.16 13.19
N LEU A 91 -2.78 -4.69 12.05
CA LEU A 91 -3.68 -5.42 11.19
C LEU A 91 -3.86 -6.83 11.74
N GLY A 92 -5.06 -7.36 11.69
CA GLY A 92 -5.29 -8.78 11.98
C GLY A 92 -4.62 -9.68 10.93
N GLU A 93 -4.36 -10.92 11.30
CA GLU A 93 -3.68 -11.92 10.44
C GLU A 93 -4.33 -12.04 9.06
N ASN A 94 -5.65 -12.16 9.00
CA ASN A 94 -6.39 -12.23 7.74
C ASN A 94 -6.21 -10.98 6.88
N GLN A 95 -6.12 -9.79 7.50
CA GLN A 95 -5.89 -8.54 6.78
C GLN A 95 -4.47 -8.46 6.21
N GLU A 96 -3.48 -8.94 6.96
CA GLU A 96 -2.09 -9.02 6.47
C GLU A 96 -1.97 -10.03 5.34
N LYS A 97 -2.58 -11.20 5.47
CA LYS A 97 -2.65 -12.23 4.42
C LYS A 97 -3.32 -11.70 3.16
N LEU A 98 -4.46 -11.00 3.31
CA LEU A 98 -5.16 -10.38 2.19
C LEU A 98 -4.28 -9.37 1.45
N ARG A 99 -3.56 -8.52 2.19
CA ARG A 99 -2.62 -7.56 1.60
C ARG A 99 -1.44 -8.24 0.90
N ALA A 100 -0.89 -9.29 1.49
CA ALA A 100 0.23 -10.04 0.90
C ALA A 100 -0.18 -10.71 -0.42
N LEU A 101 -1.32 -11.43 -0.44
CA LEU A 101 -1.86 -12.06 -1.65
C LEU A 101 -2.17 -11.02 -2.72
N ARG A 102 -2.78 -9.89 -2.34
CA ARG A 102 -3.10 -8.80 -3.27
C ARG A 102 -1.85 -8.17 -3.87
N THR A 103 -0.83 -7.93 -3.06
CA THR A 103 0.47 -7.40 -3.53
C THR A 103 1.12 -8.39 -4.51
N ARG A 104 1.13 -9.68 -4.17
CA ARG A 104 1.68 -10.71 -5.06
C ARG A 104 0.93 -10.81 -6.38
N ARG A 105 -0.40 -10.78 -6.33
CA ARG A 105 -1.23 -10.74 -7.53
C ARG A 105 -0.89 -9.57 -8.45
N GLN A 106 -0.69 -8.39 -7.87
CA GLN A 106 -0.30 -7.20 -8.64
C GLN A 106 1.05 -7.39 -9.32
N GLN A 107 2.05 -7.90 -8.61
CA GLN A 107 3.38 -8.19 -9.17
C GLN A 107 3.31 -9.18 -10.33
N VAL A 108 2.55 -10.27 -10.17
CA VAL A 108 2.38 -11.28 -11.22
C VAL A 108 1.63 -10.70 -12.43
N SER A 109 0.64 -9.85 -12.20
CA SER A 109 -0.08 -9.16 -13.28
C SER A 109 0.83 -8.22 -14.06
N GLU A 110 1.70 -7.48 -13.38
CA GLU A 110 2.69 -6.60 -14.03
C GLU A 110 3.71 -7.39 -14.83
N ALA A 111 4.20 -8.51 -14.30
CA ALA A 111 5.10 -9.42 -15.02
C ALA A 111 4.43 -9.99 -16.28
N LEU A 112 3.17 -10.43 -16.18
CA LEU A 112 2.40 -10.91 -17.33
C LEU A 112 2.28 -9.84 -18.44
N VAL A 113 2.02 -8.59 -18.05
CA VAL A 113 1.96 -7.49 -19.03
C VAL A 113 3.30 -7.28 -19.71
N GLN A 114 4.40 -7.35 -18.96
CA GLN A 114 5.75 -7.23 -19.53
C GLN A 114 6.04 -8.34 -20.53
N GLU A 115 5.73 -9.61 -20.20
CA GLU A 115 5.94 -10.72 -21.13
C GLU A 115 5.06 -10.62 -22.38
N LYS A 116 3.79 -10.19 -22.25
CA LYS A 116 2.93 -9.94 -23.41
C LYS A 116 3.49 -8.85 -24.33
N ASN A 117 4.05 -7.79 -23.75
CA ASN A 117 4.69 -6.73 -24.54
C ASN A 117 5.95 -7.25 -25.26
N ARG A 118 6.77 -8.08 -24.60
CA ARG A 118 7.92 -8.74 -25.24
C ARG A 118 7.48 -9.66 -26.36
N LEU A 119 6.42 -10.44 -26.16
CA LEU A 119 5.88 -11.34 -27.17
C LEU A 119 5.47 -10.58 -28.44
N SER A 120 4.89 -9.38 -28.28
CA SER A 120 4.46 -8.56 -29.43
C SER A 120 5.60 -8.03 -30.28
N THR A 121 6.82 -7.94 -29.73
CA THR A 121 8.01 -7.40 -30.42
C THR A 121 9.05 -8.45 -30.76
N SER A 122 8.96 -9.66 -30.22
CA SER A 122 9.89 -10.75 -30.49
C SER A 122 9.64 -11.38 -31.87
N ILE A 123 10.69 -11.57 -32.65
CA ILE A 123 10.65 -12.15 -34.00
C ILE A 123 11.20 -13.59 -34.00
N ASP A 124 12.22 -13.84 -33.18
CA ASP A 124 12.87 -15.14 -33.09
C ASP A 124 11.91 -16.19 -32.52
N ARG A 125 11.91 -17.40 -33.14
CA ARG A 125 10.96 -18.47 -32.79
C ARG A 125 11.19 -19.04 -31.39
N ASP A 126 12.46 -19.29 -31.03
CA ASP A 126 12.79 -19.94 -29.76
C ASP A 126 12.56 -18.96 -28.60
N ALA A 127 12.93 -17.69 -28.80
CA ALA A 127 12.62 -16.63 -27.86
C ALA A 127 11.10 -16.45 -27.66
N ARG A 128 10.30 -16.49 -28.74
CA ARG A 128 8.84 -16.43 -28.65
C ARG A 128 8.27 -17.59 -27.85
N GLN A 129 8.72 -18.82 -28.11
CA GLN A 129 8.26 -19.99 -27.37
C GLN A 129 8.54 -19.82 -25.87
N SER A 130 9.72 -19.41 -25.48
CA SER A 130 10.06 -19.17 -24.08
C SER A 130 9.17 -18.11 -23.43
N ILE A 131 8.86 -17.02 -24.15
CA ILE A 131 7.95 -15.96 -23.65
C ILE A 131 6.52 -16.49 -23.52
N GLU A 132 6.04 -17.31 -24.46
CA GLU A 132 4.70 -17.91 -24.41
C GLU A 132 4.55 -18.83 -23.19
N GLU A 133 5.57 -19.63 -22.89
CA GLU A 133 5.62 -20.46 -21.67
C GLU A 133 5.56 -19.60 -20.38
N ALA A 134 6.29 -18.49 -20.34
CA ALA A 134 6.23 -17.54 -19.21
C ALA A 134 4.85 -16.89 -19.07
N VAL A 135 4.23 -16.48 -20.19
CA VAL A 135 2.87 -15.94 -20.22
C VAL A 135 1.87 -16.94 -19.63
N GLU A 136 1.97 -18.22 -20.03
CA GLU A 136 1.08 -19.26 -19.52
C GLU A 136 1.32 -19.57 -18.04
N PHE A 137 2.58 -19.58 -17.61
CA PHE A 137 2.93 -19.69 -16.19
C PHE A 137 2.30 -18.58 -15.36
N TYR A 138 2.43 -17.30 -15.77
CA TYR A 138 1.85 -16.18 -15.03
C TYR A 138 0.31 -16.18 -15.03
N ARG A 139 -0.32 -16.67 -16.09
CA ARG A 139 -1.79 -16.84 -16.12
C ARG A 139 -2.26 -17.83 -15.05
N ARG A 140 -1.60 -18.99 -14.96
CA ARG A 140 -1.91 -20.00 -13.91
C ARG A 140 -1.68 -19.43 -12.50
N GLN A 141 -0.59 -18.68 -12.30
CA GLN A 141 -0.32 -18.02 -11.02
C GLN A 141 -1.41 -17.02 -10.66
N LEU A 142 -1.88 -16.20 -11.61
CA LEU A 142 -2.97 -15.25 -11.36
C LEU A 142 -4.26 -15.94 -10.98
N GLN A 143 -4.61 -17.02 -11.68
CA GLN A 143 -5.81 -17.82 -11.36
C GLN A 143 -5.73 -18.37 -9.94
N SER A 144 -4.63 -19.00 -9.55
CA SER A 144 -4.42 -19.53 -8.21
C SER A 144 -4.52 -18.45 -7.13
N LEU A 145 -3.94 -17.26 -7.38
CA LEU A 145 -4.00 -16.14 -6.44
C LEU A 145 -5.44 -15.57 -6.35
N ASP A 146 -6.19 -15.54 -7.44
CA ASP A 146 -7.59 -15.10 -7.44
C ASP A 146 -8.48 -16.07 -6.66
N GLU A 147 -8.23 -17.38 -6.76
CA GLU A 147 -8.92 -18.41 -5.98
C GLU A 147 -8.61 -18.27 -4.47
N GLN A 148 -7.35 -18.09 -4.10
CA GLN A 148 -6.95 -17.88 -2.71
C GLN A 148 -7.54 -16.59 -2.12
N LEU A 149 -7.58 -15.51 -2.89
CA LEU A 149 -8.23 -14.26 -2.49
C LEU A 149 -9.72 -14.44 -2.28
N ALA A 150 -10.40 -15.14 -3.20
CA ALA A 150 -11.83 -15.43 -3.10
C ALA A 150 -12.14 -16.28 -1.86
N GLN A 151 -11.37 -17.33 -1.61
CA GLN A 151 -11.51 -18.17 -0.42
C GLN A 151 -11.33 -17.37 0.87
N LEU A 152 -10.29 -16.55 0.97
CA LEU A 152 -10.05 -15.72 2.15
C LEU A 152 -11.17 -14.70 2.37
N MET A 153 -11.66 -14.06 1.30
CA MET A 153 -12.77 -13.10 1.36
C MET A 153 -14.08 -13.74 1.80
N GLN A 154 -14.31 -15.00 1.46
CA GLN A 154 -15.50 -15.74 1.86
C GLN A 154 -15.39 -16.36 3.26
N ALA A 155 -14.19 -16.79 3.67
CA ALA A 155 -13.99 -17.43 4.96
C ALA A 155 -14.09 -16.44 6.13
N ASP A 156 -13.69 -15.18 5.94
CA ASP A 156 -13.76 -14.15 6.97
C ASP A 156 -15.11 -13.40 6.91
N PRO A 157 -15.95 -13.47 7.97
CA PRO A 157 -17.28 -12.83 7.97
C PRO A 157 -17.21 -11.31 7.77
N ALA A 158 -16.17 -10.64 8.28
CA ALA A 158 -16.01 -9.20 8.13
C ALA A 158 -15.65 -8.83 6.67
N PHE A 159 -14.84 -9.65 6.01
CA PHE A 159 -14.49 -9.47 4.60
C PHE A 159 -15.67 -9.78 3.70
N ARG A 160 -16.42 -10.86 3.98
CA ARG A 160 -17.64 -11.22 3.24
C ARG A 160 -18.64 -10.07 3.24
N LYS A 161 -18.94 -9.52 4.41
CA LYS A 161 -19.85 -8.37 4.52
C LYS A 161 -19.38 -7.17 3.70
N LYS A 162 -18.07 -6.87 3.73
CA LYS A 162 -17.49 -5.79 2.91
C LYS A 162 -17.57 -6.10 1.41
N LEU A 163 -17.29 -7.35 1.03
CA LEU A 163 -17.37 -7.82 -0.35
C LEU A 163 -18.78 -7.62 -0.91
N ASP A 164 -19.81 -8.11 -0.19
CA ASP A 164 -21.20 -8.03 -0.61
C ASP A 164 -21.65 -6.58 -0.80
N LEU A 165 -21.29 -5.70 0.15
CA LEU A 165 -21.58 -4.27 0.06
C LEU A 165 -20.87 -3.59 -1.12
N LEU A 166 -19.62 -3.92 -1.37
CA LEU A 166 -18.85 -3.30 -2.45
C LEU A 166 -19.30 -3.79 -3.83
N VAL A 167 -19.58 -5.08 -3.98
CA VAL A 167 -20.04 -5.67 -5.25
C VAL A 167 -21.48 -5.24 -5.59
N SER A 168 -22.28 -4.86 -4.61
CA SER A 168 -23.61 -4.29 -4.89
C SER A 168 -23.57 -2.95 -5.65
N VAL A 169 -22.40 -2.30 -5.69
CA VAL A 169 -22.21 -1.05 -6.45
C VAL A 169 -21.91 -1.38 -7.92
N PRO A 170 -22.80 -1.03 -8.87
CA PRO A 170 -22.56 -1.28 -10.28
C PRO A 170 -21.24 -0.65 -10.74
N GLY A 171 -20.35 -1.47 -11.33
CA GLY A 171 -19.00 -1.09 -11.72
C GLY A 171 -17.90 -1.60 -10.77
N VAL A 172 -18.24 -2.09 -9.58
CA VAL A 172 -17.29 -2.68 -8.64
C VAL A 172 -17.39 -4.20 -8.69
N GLY A 173 -16.43 -4.84 -9.33
CA GLY A 173 -16.33 -6.31 -9.36
C GLY A 173 -15.57 -6.89 -8.17
N PRO A 174 -15.56 -8.23 -7.99
CA PRO A 174 -14.90 -8.91 -6.86
C PRO A 174 -13.44 -8.56 -6.70
N THR A 175 -12.69 -8.44 -7.79
CA THR A 175 -11.27 -8.06 -7.77
C THR A 175 -11.06 -6.64 -7.22
N THR A 176 -11.93 -5.69 -7.62
CA THR A 176 -11.89 -4.32 -7.10
C THR A 176 -12.29 -4.28 -5.63
N ALA A 177 -13.33 -5.02 -5.25
CA ALA A 177 -13.79 -5.13 -3.87
C ALA A 177 -12.70 -5.72 -2.96
N ALA A 178 -12.03 -6.80 -3.38
CA ALA A 178 -10.89 -7.37 -2.66
C ALA A 178 -9.73 -6.37 -2.53
N ALA A 179 -9.42 -5.61 -3.60
CA ALA A 179 -8.40 -4.56 -3.56
C ALA A 179 -8.75 -3.44 -2.57
N LEU A 180 -10.01 -2.97 -2.57
CA LEU A 180 -10.48 -1.96 -1.62
C LEU A 180 -10.42 -2.47 -0.17
N THR A 181 -10.85 -3.71 0.08
CA THR A 181 -10.79 -4.32 1.41
C THR A 181 -9.36 -4.48 1.91
N ALA A 182 -8.43 -4.87 1.03
CA ALA A 182 -7.02 -5.04 1.37
C ALA A 182 -6.31 -3.70 1.64
N GLU A 183 -6.56 -2.71 0.78
CA GLU A 183 -5.81 -1.45 0.76
C GLU A 183 -6.46 -0.34 1.60
N LEU A 184 -7.73 -0.48 1.95
CA LEU A 184 -8.49 0.48 2.77
C LEU A 184 -9.15 -0.24 3.96
N PRO A 185 -8.39 -0.75 4.94
CA PRO A 185 -8.96 -1.38 6.12
C PRO A 185 -9.87 -0.43 6.91
N GLU A 186 -9.65 0.89 6.79
CA GLU A 186 -10.43 1.95 7.40
C GLU A 186 -11.80 2.18 6.73
N LEU A 187 -12.07 1.52 5.59
CA LEU A 187 -13.33 1.67 4.86
C LEU A 187 -14.52 1.25 5.73
N GLY A 188 -15.52 2.15 5.81
CA GLY A 188 -16.68 2.03 6.70
C GLY A 188 -16.55 2.85 8.00
N ARG A 189 -15.34 3.31 8.36
CA ARG A 189 -15.10 4.23 9.50
C ARG A 189 -14.77 5.66 9.04
N LEU A 190 -14.56 5.87 7.74
CA LEU A 190 -14.22 7.16 7.15
C LEU A 190 -15.45 7.83 6.55
N ASN A 191 -15.54 9.17 6.71
CA ASN A 191 -16.46 9.95 5.92
C ASN A 191 -15.92 10.14 4.48
N ARG A 192 -16.77 10.61 3.55
CA ARG A 192 -16.44 10.75 2.13
C ARG A 192 -15.20 11.64 1.86
N ARG A 193 -14.99 12.70 2.66
CA ARG A 193 -13.87 13.63 2.52
C ARG A 193 -12.56 12.97 2.95
N GLN A 194 -12.59 12.25 4.06
CA GLN A 194 -11.46 11.48 4.57
C GLN A 194 -11.06 10.38 3.59
N ALA A 195 -12.04 9.62 3.07
CA ALA A 195 -11.80 8.59 2.07
C ALA A 195 -11.17 9.17 0.79
N ALA A 196 -11.72 10.27 0.25
CA ALA A 196 -11.18 10.95 -0.92
C ALA A 196 -9.75 11.44 -0.69
N ARG A 197 -9.44 12.00 0.48
CA ARG A 197 -8.08 12.44 0.85
C ARG A 197 -7.12 11.25 0.97
N LEU A 198 -7.54 10.17 1.62
CA LEU A 198 -6.72 8.97 1.83
C LEU A 198 -6.35 8.30 0.50
N VAL A 199 -7.27 8.28 -0.46
CA VAL A 199 -7.04 7.75 -1.81
C VAL A 199 -6.31 8.73 -2.72
N GLY A 200 -6.26 10.01 -2.33
CA GLY A 200 -5.64 11.08 -3.14
C GLY A 200 -6.53 11.57 -4.28
N LEU A 201 -7.86 11.52 -4.11
CA LEU A 201 -8.86 12.06 -5.02
C LEU A 201 -9.38 13.44 -4.59
N ALA A 202 -9.07 13.89 -3.37
CA ALA A 202 -9.40 15.23 -2.93
C ALA A 202 -8.57 16.26 -3.71
N PRO A 203 -9.22 17.26 -4.36
CA PRO A 203 -8.50 18.29 -5.09
C PRO A 203 -7.63 19.12 -4.14
N ILE A 204 -6.36 19.31 -4.51
CA ILE A 204 -5.41 20.12 -3.75
C ILE A 204 -5.43 21.54 -4.32
N ASN A 205 -5.71 22.52 -3.45
CA ASN A 205 -5.67 23.93 -3.82
C ASN A 205 -4.22 24.39 -3.99
N ARG A 206 -3.99 25.24 -4.96
CA ARG A 206 -2.71 25.92 -5.23
C ARG A 206 -2.99 27.41 -5.47
N ASP A 207 -3.67 28.02 -4.52
CA ASP A 207 -4.05 29.43 -4.59
C ASP A 207 -2.95 30.27 -3.89
N SER A 208 -2.62 31.42 -4.43
CA SER A 208 -1.64 32.35 -3.88
C SER A 208 -2.08 33.80 -4.18
N GLY A 209 -2.36 34.59 -3.16
CA GLY A 209 -2.88 35.94 -3.29
C GLY A 209 -4.16 35.98 -4.13
N THR A 210 -4.16 36.74 -5.22
CA THR A 210 -5.28 36.81 -6.18
C THR A 210 -5.28 35.67 -7.20
N LEU A 211 -4.19 34.90 -7.30
CA LEU A 211 -4.05 33.79 -8.26
C LEU A 211 -4.81 32.55 -7.75
N ARG A 212 -5.78 32.09 -8.53
CA ARG A 212 -6.44 30.80 -8.31
C ARG A 212 -5.83 29.75 -9.25
N GLY A 213 -5.00 28.88 -8.65
CA GLY A 213 -4.31 27.83 -9.39
C GLY A 213 -5.24 26.66 -9.78
N LYS A 214 -4.80 25.85 -10.76
CA LYS A 214 -5.49 24.62 -11.13
C LYS A 214 -5.48 23.63 -9.96
N ARG A 215 -6.65 23.08 -9.66
CA ARG A 215 -6.81 22.05 -8.66
C ARG A 215 -6.42 20.70 -9.24
N MET A 216 -5.50 20.02 -8.59
CA MET A 216 -5.00 18.72 -9.03
C MET A 216 -5.19 17.70 -7.93
N ILE A 217 -5.47 16.45 -8.32
CA ILE A 217 -5.46 15.31 -7.40
C ILE A 217 -4.02 14.81 -7.23
N GLY A 218 -3.72 14.26 -6.05
CA GLY A 218 -2.36 13.74 -5.80
C GLY A 218 -2.20 13.16 -4.40
N GLY A 219 -1.05 12.54 -4.16
CA GLY A 219 -0.78 11.85 -2.90
C GLY A 219 -1.67 10.63 -2.70
N GLY A 220 -1.87 10.24 -1.45
CA GLY A 220 -2.72 9.14 -1.06
C GLY A 220 -2.30 7.77 -1.62
N ARG A 221 -3.21 6.79 -1.54
CA ARG A 221 -2.99 5.40 -1.99
C ARG A 221 -3.22 5.27 -3.50
N ALA A 222 -2.16 5.41 -4.28
CA ALA A 222 -2.24 5.41 -5.76
C ALA A 222 -2.76 4.09 -6.35
N THR A 223 -2.48 2.95 -5.72
CA THR A 223 -2.97 1.62 -6.13
C THR A 223 -4.50 1.56 -6.07
N VAL A 224 -5.08 2.08 -4.99
CA VAL A 224 -6.54 2.18 -4.84
C VAL A 224 -7.13 3.10 -5.89
N ARG A 225 -6.52 4.27 -6.12
CA ARG A 225 -7.00 5.23 -7.12
C ARG A 225 -7.00 4.65 -8.53
N LYS A 226 -5.97 3.86 -8.91
CA LYS A 226 -5.92 3.15 -10.19
C LYS A 226 -7.07 2.13 -10.32
N GLY A 227 -7.32 1.35 -9.27
CA GLY A 227 -8.43 0.39 -9.26
C GLY A 227 -9.80 1.06 -9.37
N LEU A 228 -10.02 2.15 -8.63
CA LEU A 228 -11.24 2.94 -8.71
C LEU A 228 -11.45 3.60 -10.07
N TYR A 229 -10.40 4.04 -10.74
CA TYR A 229 -10.51 4.59 -12.10
C TYR A 229 -11.14 3.60 -13.06
N MET A 230 -10.67 2.35 -13.08
CA MET A 230 -11.24 1.29 -13.93
C MET A 230 -12.69 0.96 -13.55
N ALA A 231 -12.99 0.88 -12.25
CA ALA A 231 -14.35 0.68 -11.77
C ALA A 231 -15.28 1.83 -12.20
N THR A 232 -14.80 3.07 -12.16
CA THR A 232 -15.58 4.26 -12.54
C THR A 232 -15.89 4.30 -14.03
N LEU A 233 -14.98 3.84 -14.91
CA LEU A 233 -15.24 3.72 -16.34
C LEU A 233 -16.43 2.78 -16.65
N VAL A 234 -16.54 1.68 -15.90
CA VAL A 234 -17.68 0.77 -16.02
C VAL A 234 -18.93 1.39 -15.38
N ALA A 235 -18.78 1.98 -14.20
CA ALA A 235 -19.89 2.61 -13.48
C ALA A 235 -20.51 3.76 -14.28
N ALA A 236 -19.72 4.56 -14.98
CA ALA A 236 -20.23 5.65 -15.84
C ALA A 236 -21.20 5.17 -16.94
N LYS A 237 -21.11 3.90 -17.33
CA LYS A 237 -22.02 3.31 -18.33
C LYS A 237 -23.23 2.62 -17.69
N HIS A 238 -23.08 2.04 -16.52
CA HIS A 238 -24.04 1.08 -15.97
C HIS A 238 -24.62 1.48 -14.60
N ASN A 239 -24.05 2.48 -13.91
CA ASN A 239 -24.55 2.91 -12.63
C ASN A 239 -25.47 4.12 -12.78
N PRO A 240 -26.76 4.02 -12.44
CA PRO A 240 -27.72 5.11 -12.65
C PRO A 240 -27.45 6.35 -11.78
N VAL A 241 -26.69 6.23 -10.71
CA VAL A 241 -26.33 7.35 -9.82
C VAL A 241 -25.10 8.12 -10.33
N ILE A 242 -24.20 7.44 -11.08
CA ILE A 242 -22.95 8.03 -11.56
C ILE A 242 -23.09 8.50 -13.01
N ARG A 243 -23.96 7.85 -13.80
CA ARG A 243 -24.29 8.21 -15.17
C ARG A 243 -25.04 9.55 -15.22
#